data_0bdc0d92540ba47e326038afffebe910
#
_entry.id   0bdc0d92540ba47e326038afffebe910
#
_cell.length_a   1.000
_cell.length_b   1.000
_cell.length_c   1.000
_cell.angle_alpha   90.00
_cell.angle_beta   90.00
_cell.angle_gamma   90.00
#
_symmetry.space_group_name_H-M   'P 1'
#
loop_
_entity.id
_entity.type
_entity.pdbx_description
1 polymer ?
#
loop_
_entity_poly.entity_id
_entity_poly.type
_entity_poly.pdbx_seq_one_letter_code
_entity_poly.pdbx_strand_id
1 'polypeptide(L)'
;MAFILFENVYKEYGTSDSLVQALNDTNFSVERGELAVILGSSGAGKTTALNILGGMDTATRGRVEFDGNDITHWNEAQLCQYRRTDVGFVFQFYNLVPNLNALENVELAAQICTDSLDAAETLQKVGLGDRITNFPAQLSGGEQQRVSIARALAKRPKLLLCDEPTGALDYVTGKQILQLLQDTCRRDGITVIIITHNSAIVPMADKVIRFKSGKVVDMTVNAKPMSIAEIEW
;
A
#
# COMPACT_ATOMS: atom_id res chain seq x y z
N MET A 1 11.83 1.57 18.06
CA MET A 1 12.42 2.08 16.79
C MET A 1 11.31 2.01 15.76
N ALA A 2 11.14 3.09 14.99
CA ALA A 2 10.14 3.12 13.94
C ALA A 2 10.35 1.96 12.96
N PHE A 3 9.28 1.38 12.45
CA PHE A 3 9.32 0.34 11.43
C PHE A 3 9.60 0.94 10.05
N ILE A 4 9.08 2.14 9.82
CA ILE A 4 9.32 2.96 8.64
C ILE A 4 9.75 4.35 9.12
N LEU A 5 10.82 4.89 8.53
CA LEU A 5 11.30 6.24 8.80
C LEU A 5 11.64 6.95 7.49
N PHE A 6 11.09 8.15 7.31
CA PHE A 6 11.52 9.13 6.32
C PHE A 6 12.16 10.30 7.06
N GLU A 7 13.41 10.61 6.74
CA GLU A 7 14.18 11.67 7.38
C GLU A 7 14.80 12.58 6.33
N ASN A 8 14.32 13.82 6.28
CA ASN A 8 14.74 14.86 5.33
C ASN A 8 14.75 14.36 3.87
N VAL A 9 13.70 13.65 3.46
CA VAL A 9 13.63 13.01 2.13
C VAL A 9 13.22 14.03 1.08
N TYR A 10 14.00 14.08 0.00
CA TYR A 10 13.76 14.88 -1.20
C TYR A 10 13.65 13.96 -2.42
N LYS A 11 12.77 14.31 -3.33
CA LYS A 11 12.70 13.70 -4.67
C LYS A 11 12.50 14.75 -5.72
N GLU A 12 13.40 14.75 -6.67
CA GLU A 12 13.42 15.69 -7.79
C GLU A 12 13.42 14.91 -9.11
N TYR A 13 12.63 15.36 -10.07
CA TYR A 13 12.56 14.81 -11.42
C TYR A 13 12.89 15.89 -12.43
N GLY A 14 13.52 15.52 -13.54
CA GLY A 14 13.87 16.42 -14.63
C GLY A 14 15.32 16.95 -14.54
N THR A 15 15.62 17.92 -15.39
CA THR A 15 16.91 18.61 -15.49
C THR A 15 16.75 20.07 -15.07
N SER A 16 17.86 20.82 -14.96
CA SER A 16 17.93 22.21 -14.48
C SER A 16 16.81 23.14 -14.96
N ASP A 17 16.33 22.97 -16.20
CA ASP A 17 15.34 23.86 -16.82
C ASP A 17 13.86 23.42 -16.56
N SER A 18 13.65 22.19 -16.07
CA SER A 18 12.32 21.62 -15.81
C SER A 18 12.27 20.80 -14.53
N LEU A 19 12.97 21.24 -13.48
CA LEU A 19 13.05 20.53 -12.23
C LEU A 19 11.68 20.52 -11.49
N VAL A 20 11.12 19.35 -11.25
CA VAL A 20 9.92 19.16 -10.44
C VAL A 20 10.30 18.52 -9.11
N GLN A 21 10.12 19.26 -8.03
CA GLN A 21 10.35 18.77 -6.68
C GLN A 21 9.09 18.06 -6.16
N ALA A 22 9.07 16.74 -6.28
CA ALA A 22 7.94 15.91 -5.88
C ALA A 22 7.89 15.65 -4.36
N LEU A 23 9.06 15.54 -3.70
CA LEU A 23 9.20 15.54 -2.24
C LEU A 23 10.20 16.60 -1.83
N ASN A 24 9.88 17.30 -0.74
CA ASN A 24 10.66 18.44 -0.23
C ASN A 24 10.72 18.39 1.29
N ASP A 25 11.83 17.93 1.84
CA ASP A 25 12.03 17.79 3.28
C ASP A 25 10.90 16.98 3.95
N THR A 26 10.64 15.80 3.38
CA THR A 26 9.55 14.93 3.83
C THR A 26 10.02 14.11 5.02
N ASN A 27 9.32 14.26 6.15
CA ASN A 27 9.65 13.63 7.41
C ASN A 27 8.41 12.95 7.99
N PHE A 28 8.44 11.62 8.22
CA PHE A 28 7.43 10.88 8.95
C PHE A 28 7.93 9.51 9.39
N SER A 29 7.21 8.91 10.32
CA SER A 29 7.48 7.54 10.77
C SER A 29 6.18 6.74 10.93
N VAL A 30 6.29 5.41 10.76
CA VAL A 30 5.19 4.46 11.02
C VAL A 30 5.74 3.32 11.87
N GLU A 31 4.99 2.89 12.86
CA GLU A 31 5.37 1.75 13.70
C GLU A 31 4.91 0.43 13.08
N ARG A 32 5.50 -0.68 13.50
CA ARG A 32 5.11 -2.01 13.03
C ARG A 32 3.68 -2.33 13.44
N GLY A 33 2.88 -2.85 12.51
CA GLY A 33 1.49 -3.23 12.76
C GLY A 33 0.53 -2.03 12.86
N GLU A 34 0.97 -0.81 12.52
CA GLU A 34 0.08 0.34 12.37
C GLU A 34 -0.64 0.33 11.02
N LEU A 35 -1.89 0.78 11.03
CA LEU A 35 -2.60 1.22 9.84
C LEU A 35 -2.42 2.74 9.71
N ALA A 36 -1.63 3.18 8.74
CA ALA A 36 -1.40 4.59 8.49
C ALA A 36 -2.16 5.06 7.25
N VAL A 37 -2.75 6.26 7.32
CA VAL A 37 -3.38 6.93 6.18
C VAL A 37 -2.55 8.13 5.78
N ILE A 38 -2.09 8.15 4.53
CA ILE A 38 -1.45 9.30 3.91
C ILE A 38 -2.50 10.07 3.11
N LEU A 39 -2.84 11.26 3.60
CA LEU A 39 -3.89 12.10 3.05
C LEU A 39 -3.32 13.32 2.33
N GLY A 40 -3.90 13.71 1.20
CA GLY A 40 -3.53 14.94 0.49
C GLY A 40 -4.18 15.01 -0.88
N SER A 41 -4.18 16.20 -1.49
CA SER A 41 -4.67 16.42 -2.85
C SER A 41 -3.87 15.64 -3.91
N SER A 42 -4.41 15.51 -5.12
CA SER A 42 -3.64 14.99 -6.26
C SER A 42 -2.39 15.86 -6.47
N GLY A 43 -1.27 15.22 -6.81
CA GLY A 43 0.01 15.91 -6.98
C GLY A 43 0.72 16.33 -5.68
N ALA A 44 0.21 15.99 -4.50
CA ALA A 44 0.84 16.36 -3.23
C ALA A 44 2.14 15.60 -2.91
N GLY A 45 2.56 14.61 -3.71
CA GLY A 45 3.77 13.80 -3.50
C GLY A 45 3.52 12.44 -2.86
N LYS A 46 2.27 12.07 -2.55
CA LYS A 46 1.90 10.83 -1.86
C LYS A 46 2.38 9.57 -2.60
N THR A 47 2.03 9.43 -3.88
CA THR A 47 2.42 8.29 -4.71
C THR A 47 3.95 8.23 -4.88
N THR A 48 4.64 9.38 -4.94
CA THR A 48 6.11 9.44 -4.96
C THR A 48 6.70 8.86 -3.67
N ALA A 49 6.18 9.26 -2.51
CA ALA A 49 6.62 8.71 -1.22
C ALA A 49 6.35 7.20 -1.13
N LEU A 50 5.17 6.73 -1.61
CA LEU A 50 4.83 5.31 -1.67
C LEU A 50 5.79 4.54 -2.59
N ASN A 51 6.11 5.07 -3.77
CA ASN A 51 7.02 4.43 -4.71
C ASN A 51 8.43 4.31 -4.15
N ILE A 52 8.92 5.33 -3.45
CA ILE A 52 10.23 5.27 -2.79
C ILE A 52 10.20 4.24 -1.67
N LEU A 53 9.19 4.28 -0.79
CA LEU A 53 9.04 3.30 0.29
C LEU A 53 8.91 1.88 -0.24
N GLY A 54 8.21 1.70 -1.36
CA GLY A 54 8.03 0.40 -1.99
C GLY A 54 9.19 -0.05 -2.86
N GLY A 55 10.27 0.72 -2.94
CA GLY A 55 11.44 0.37 -3.76
C GLY A 55 11.21 0.39 -5.27
N MET A 56 10.18 1.09 -5.75
CA MET A 56 9.92 1.33 -7.18
C MET A 56 10.64 2.58 -7.70
N ASP A 57 11.08 3.44 -6.78
CA ASP A 57 11.86 4.63 -7.05
C ASP A 57 12.86 4.86 -5.91
N THR A 58 13.77 5.79 -6.06
CA THR A 58 14.80 6.14 -5.06
C THR A 58 14.71 7.61 -4.67
N ALA A 59 15.06 7.94 -3.43
CA ALA A 59 15.17 9.33 -2.99
C ALA A 59 16.35 10.03 -3.70
N THR A 60 16.21 11.34 -3.97
CA THR A 60 17.32 12.16 -4.45
C THR A 60 18.28 12.50 -3.30
N ARG A 61 17.73 12.75 -2.11
CA ARG A 61 18.48 13.04 -0.86
C ARG A 61 17.64 12.63 0.35
N GLY A 62 18.28 12.52 1.50
CA GLY A 62 17.65 12.16 2.76
C GLY A 62 17.85 10.70 3.07
N ARG A 63 17.09 10.18 4.03
CA ARG A 63 17.19 8.80 4.53
C ARG A 63 15.82 8.15 4.59
N VAL A 64 15.76 6.92 4.10
CA VAL A 64 14.57 6.06 4.18
C VAL A 64 14.96 4.75 4.84
N GLU A 65 14.32 4.44 5.96
CA GLU A 65 14.51 3.17 6.66
C GLU A 65 13.25 2.30 6.59
N PHE A 66 13.48 1.02 6.47
CA PHE A 66 12.47 -0.02 6.59
C PHE A 66 12.99 -1.16 7.46
N ASP A 67 12.27 -1.52 8.51
CA ASP A 67 12.60 -2.62 9.43
C ASP A 67 14.05 -2.57 9.95
N GLY A 68 14.52 -1.35 10.31
CA GLY A 68 15.86 -1.09 10.80
C GLY A 68 16.97 -1.05 9.74
N ASN A 69 16.63 -1.21 8.46
CA ASN A 69 17.56 -1.16 7.34
C ASN A 69 17.41 0.16 6.59
N ASP A 70 18.53 0.83 6.29
CA ASP A 70 18.54 1.97 5.39
C ASP A 70 18.44 1.50 3.94
N ILE A 71 17.30 1.79 3.31
CA ILE A 71 17.01 1.39 1.93
C ILE A 71 17.35 2.49 0.90
N THR A 72 17.84 3.65 1.35
CA THR A 72 18.04 4.86 0.54
C THR A 72 18.93 4.60 -0.68
N HIS A 73 19.99 3.82 -0.48
CA HIS A 73 21.03 3.58 -1.48
C HIS A 73 21.06 2.12 -1.97
N TRP A 74 19.99 1.36 -1.76
CA TRP A 74 19.91 0.01 -2.28
C TRP A 74 19.95 -0.01 -3.81
N ASN A 75 20.72 -0.96 -4.34
CA ASN A 75 20.78 -1.19 -5.78
C ASN A 75 19.52 -1.93 -6.27
N GLU A 76 19.35 -2.03 -7.60
CA GLU A 76 18.15 -2.65 -8.19
C GLU A 76 17.94 -4.11 -7.75
N ALA A 77 18.99 -4.88 -7.54
CA ALA A 77 18.89 -6.27 -7.08
C ALA A 77 18.34 -6.35 -5.63
N GLN A 78 18.79 -5.46 -4.75
CA GLN A 78 18.31 -5.34 -3.37
C GLN A 78 16.86 -4.86 -3.33
N LEU A 79 16.51 -3.83 -4.14
CA LEU A 79 15.14 -3.33 -4.25
C LEU A 79 14.21 -4.39 -4.86
N CYS A 80 14.67 -5.17 -5.83
CA CYS A 80 13.92 -6.30 -6.39
C CYS A 80 13.63 -7.35 -5.33
N GLN A 81 14.61 -7.73 -4.53
CA GLN A 81 14.42 -8.68 -3.41
C GLN A 81 13.44 -8.14 -2.38
N TYR A 82 13.56 -6.88 -2.02
CA TYR A 82 12.65 -6.18 -1.10
C TYR A 82 11.20 -6.19 -1.58
N ARG A 83 10.96 -5.81 -2.86
CA ARG A 83 9.63 -5.89 -3.48
C ARG A 83 9.09 -7.31 -3.54
N ARG A 84 9.98 -8.30 -3.67
CA ARG A 84 9.59 -9.71 -3.73
C ARG A 84 9.09 -10.21 -2.39
N THR A 85 9.79 -9.92 -1.29
CA THR A 85 9.56 -10.57 0.01
C THR A 85 8.83 -9.72 1.03
N ASP A 86 9.11 -8.41 1.09
CA ASP A 86 8.71 -7.59 2.23
C ASP A 86 7.51 -6.66 1.93
N VAL A 87 7.29 -6.32 0.65
CA VAL A 87 6.26 -5.35 0.26
C VAL A 87 5.18 -5.94 -0.61
N GLY A 88 3.93 -5.77 -0.22
CA GLY A 88 2.75 -5.98 -1.05
C GLY A 88 2.22 -4.67 -1.61
N PHE A 89 1.77 -4.66 -2.87
CA PHE A 89 1.16 -3.49 -3.50
C PHE A 89 -0.28 -3.76 -3.88
N VAL A 90 -1.13 -2.78 -3.59
CA VAL A 90 -2.54 -2.73 -4.00
C VAL A 90 -2.78 -1.39 -4.70
N PHE A 91 -3.19 -1.45 -5.96
CA PHE A 91 -3.37 -0.27 -6.82
C PHE A 91 -4.85 0.02 -7.06
N GLN A 92 -5.16 1.25 -7.44
CA GLN A 92 -6.50 1.71 -7.78
C GLN A 92 -7.11 0.91 -8.95
N PHE A 93 -6.33 0.54 -9.96
CA PHE A 93 -6.78 -0.17 -11.16
C PHE A 93 -6.42 -1.67 -11.14
N TYR A 94 -6.29 -2.27 -9.96
CA TYR A 94 -6.11 -3.70 -9.68
C TYR A 94 -4.84 -4.32 -10.29
N ASN A 95 -4.42 -3.93 -11.48
CA ASN A 95 -3.24 -4.43 -12.22
C ASN A 95 -3.20 -5.97 -12.31
N LEU A 96 -4.36 -6.59 -12.54
CA LEU A 96 -4.45 -8.03 -12.80
C LEU A 96 -4.00 -8.34 -14.23
N VAL A 97 -3.40 -9.52 -14.39
CA VAL A 97 -3.07 -10.05 -15.73
C VAL A 97 -4.36 -10.58 -16.35
N PRO A 98 -4.86 -9.99 -17.46
CA PRO A 98 -6.21 -10.25 -17.96
C PRO A 98 -6.41 -11.68 -18.49
N ASN A 99 -5.32 -12.33 -18.93
CA ASN A 99 -5.33 -13.69 -19.49
C ASN A 99 -5.07 -14.79 -18.43
N LEU A 100 -4.97 -14.41 -17.16
CA LEU A 100 -4.87 -15.31 -16.01
C LEU A 100 -6.16 -15.21 -15.19
N ASN A 101 -6.65 -16.35 -14.69
CA ASN A 101 -7.77 -16.36 -13.76
C ASN A 101 -7.36 -15.83 -12.37
N ALA A 102 -8.30 -15.78 -11.40
CA ALA A 102 -8.02 -15.26 -10.07
C ALA A 102 -6.92 -16.07 -9.36
N LEU A 103 -6.97 -17.40 -9.42
CA LEU A 103 -5.95 -18.27 -8.82
C LEU A 103 -4.58 -18.01 -9.42
N GLU A 104 -4.47 -18.05 -10.74
CA GLU A 104 -3.22 -17.85 -11.46
C GLU A 104 -2.61 -16.45 -11.22
N ASN A 105 -3.44 -15.41 -11.08
CA ASN A 105 -2.98 -14.06 -10.71
C ASN A 105 -2.33 -14.04 -9.32
N VAL A 106 -2.84 -14.82 -8.37
CA VAL A 106 -2.27 -14.91 -7.02
C VAL A 106 -1.04 -15.81 -7.00
N GLU A 107 -1.08 -16.97 -7.67
CA GLU A 107 0.05 -17.91 -7.81
C GLU A 107 1.27 -17.24 -8.43
N LEU A 108 1.09 -16.37 -9.43
CA LEU A 108 2.19 -15.63 -10.07
C LEU A 108 3.04 -14.85 -9.04
N ALA A 109 2.40 -14.30 -8.01
CA ALA A 109 3.12 -13.61 -6.94
C ALA A 109 3.67 -14.57 -5.88
N ALA A 110 2.97 -15.65 -5.60
CA ALA A 110 3.40 -16.66 -4.65
C ALA A 110 4.66 -17.41 -5.13
N GLN A 111 4.74 -17.75 -6.42
CA GLN A 111 5.84 -18.51 -7.02
C GLN A 111 7.20 -17.83 -6.95
N ILE A 112 7.25 -16.51 -6.85
CA ILE A 112 8.51 -15.77 -6.73
C ILE A 112 9.04 -15.70 -5.29
N CYS A 113 8.28 -16.22 -4.30
CA CYS A 113 8.61 -16.20 -2.88
C CYS A 113 8.87 -17.61 -2.36
N THR A 114 9.83 -17.75 -1.45
CA THR A 114 10.15 -19.04 -0.82
C THR A 114 9.20 -19.42 0.31
N ASP A 115 8.58 -18.45 0.96
CA ASP A 115 7.63 -18.61 2.07
C ASP A 115 6.30 -17.92 1.74
N SER A 116 5.64 -18.40 0.67
CA SER A 116 4.33 -17.88 0.25
C SER A 116 3.18 -18.63 0.94
N LEU A 117 2.02 -17.95 1.01
CA LEU A 117 0.75 -18.59 1.35
C LEU A 117 0.22 -19.38 0.15
N ASP A 118 -0.59 -20.39 0.43
CA ASP A 118 -1.38 -21.05 -0.61
C ASP A 118 -2.34 -20.03 -1.28
N ALA A 119 -2.35 -20.01 -2.60
CA ALA A 119 -3.10 -19.03 -3.38
C ALA A 119 -4.62 -19.24 -3.25
N ALA A 120 -5.09 -20.50 -3.23
CA ALA A 120 -6.51 -20.81 -3.10
C ALA A 120 -7.02 -20.47 -1.70
N GLU A 121 -6.26 -20.82 -0.65
CA GLU A 121 -6.58 -20.42 0.73
C GLU A 121 -6.59 -18.90 0.90
N THR A 122 -5.66 -18.19 0.24
CA THR A 122 -5.60 -16.73 0.31
C THR A 122 -6.81 -16.10 -0.37
N LEU A 123 -7.24 -16.62 -1.53
CA LEU A 123 -8.47 -16.20 -2.19
C LEU A 123 -9.71 -16.48 -1.33
N GLN A 124 -9.76 -17.63 -0.66
CA GLN A 124 -10.84 -17.95 0.27
C GLN A 124 -10.91 -16.95 1.44
N LYS A 125 -9.76 -16.56 2.02
CA LYS A 125 -9.69 -15.56 3.10
C LYS A 125 -10.23 -14.19 2.69
N VAL A 126 -10.06 -13.79 1.43
CA VAL A 126 -10.63 -12.55 0.91
C VAL A 126 -12.06 -12.71 0.36
N GLY A 127 -12.71 -13.86 0.58
CA GLY A 127 -14.08 -14.12 0.19
C GLY A 127 -14.30 -14.41 -1.30
N LEU A 128 -13.30 -15.03 -1.96
CA LEU A 128 -13.33 -15.38 -3.39
C LEU A 128 -13.15 -16.87 -3.65
N GLY A 129 -13.44 -17.74 -2.67
CA GLY A 129 -13.33 -19.21 -2.84
C GLY A 129 -14.10 -19.77 -4.02
N ASP A 130 -15.30 -19.22 -4.30
CA ASP A 130 -16.17 -19.64 -5.43
C ASP A 130 -15.82 -18.95 -6.75
N ARG A 131 -14.78 -18.10 -6.79
CA ARG A 131 -14.38 -17.29 -7.94
C ARG A 131 -12.96 -17.57 -8.43
N ILE A 132 -12.30 -18.59 -7.90
CA ILE A 132 -10.87 -18.88 -8.15
C ILE A 132 -10.55 -19.11 -9.63
N THR A 133 -11.48 -19.62 -10.41
CA THR A 133 -11.31 -19.90 -11.85
C THR A 133 -11.82 -18.77 -12.75
N ASN A 134 -12.40 -17.69 -12.19
CA ASN A 134 -12.91 -16.57 -12.97
C ASN A 134 -11.75 -15.69 -13.47
N PHE A 135 -11.86 -15.26 -14.72
CA PHE A 135 -10.94 -14.27 -15.31
C PHE A 135 -11.33 -12.84 -14.86
N PRO A 136 -10.40 -11.88 -14.90
CA PRO A 136 -10.69 -10.49 -14.50
C PRO A 136 -11.93 -9.90 -15.16
N ALA A 137 -12.17 -10.18 -16.44
CA ALA A 137 -13.34 -9.71 -17.17
C ALA A 137 -14.69 -10.28 -16.65
N GLN A 138 -14.66 -11.34 -15.85
CA GLN A 138 -15.82 -11.99 -15.25
C GLN A 138 -16.04 -11.58 -13.79
N LEU A 139 -15.17 -10.72 -13.25
CA LEU A 139 -15.20 -10.26 -11.88
C LEU A 139 -15.65 -8.79 -11.80
N SER A 140 -16.47 -8.48 -10.81
CA SER A 140 -16.78 -7.10 -10.46
C SER A 140 -15.51 -6.33 -10.01
N GLY A 141 -15.55 -4.99 -10.02
CA GLY A 141 -14.42 -4.19 -9.57
C GLY A 141 -13.96 -4.52 -8.15
N GLY A 142 -14.89 -4.75 -7.23
CA GLY A 142 -14.57 -5.17 -5.87
C GLY A 142 -13.97 -6.57 -5.77
N GLU A 143 -14.41 -7.51 -6.61
CA GLU A 143 -13.79 -8.83 -6.69
C GLU A 143 -12.39 -8.75 -7.27
N GLN A 144 -12.17 -7.96 -8.32
CA GLN A 144 -10.83 -7.71 -8.87
C GLN A 144 -9.89 -7.09 -7.83
N GLN A 145 -10.40 -6.14 -7.03
CA GLN A 145 -9.62 -5.54 -5.94
C GLN A 145 -9.27 -6.57 -4.87
N ARG A 146 -10.20 -7.46 -4.50
CA ARG A 146 -9.89 -8.56 -3.57
C ARG A 146 -8.87 -9.54 -4.13
N VAL A 147 -8.89 -9.84 -5.43
CA VAL A 147 -7.82 -10.64 -6.08
C VAL A 147 -6.48 -9.90 -5.99
N SER A 148 -6.44 -8.58 -6.23
CA SER A 148 -5.22 -7.77 -6.11
C SER A 148 -4.67 -7.80 -4.68
N ILE A 149 -5.55 -7.71 -3.67
CA ILE A 149 -5.16 -7.82 -2.24
C ILE A 149 -4.65 -9.24 -1.95
N ALA A 150 -5.35 -10.29 -2.38
CA ALA A 150 -4.91 -11.68 -2.21
C ALA A 150 -3.53 -11.91 -2.82
N ARG A 151 -3.29 -11.41 -4.03
CA ARG A 151 -1.98 -11.45 -4.70
C ARG A 151 -0.89 -10.77 -3.88
N ALA A 152 -1.18 -9.63 -3.26
CA ALA A 152 -0.24 -8.94 -2.40
C ALA A 152 0.04 -9.73 -1.11
N LEU A 153 -1.00 -10.31 -0.49
CA LEU A 153 -0.92 -11.04 0.77
C LEU A 153 -0.26 -12.43 0.62
N ALA A 154 -0.41 -13.07 -0.54
CA ALA A 154 0.18 -14.39 -0.80
C ALA A 154 1.70 -14.44 -0.60
N LYS A 155 2.38 -13.31 -0.72
CA LYS A 155 3.83 -13.17 -0.48
C LYS A 155 4.21 -13.11 1.02
N ARG A 156 3.26 -13.07 1.94
CA ARG A 156 3.46 -12.79 3.38
C ARG A 156 4.24 -11.49 3.63
N PRO A 157 3.81 -10.36 3.07
CA PRO A 157 4.56 -9.12 3.18
C PRO A 157 4.55 -8.60 4.62
N LYS A 158 5.60 -7.87 5.02
CA LYS A 158 5.62 -7.10 6.27
C LYS A 158 4.89 -5.77 6.15
N LEU A 159 4.81 -5.25 4.92
CA LEU A 159 4.23 -3.97 4.57
C LEU A 159 3.28 -4.11 3.38
N LEU A 160 2.06 -3.59 3.52
CA LEU A 160 1.09 -3.48 2.45
C LEU A 160 0.90 -2.00 2.08
N LEU A 161 1.22 -1.65 0.84
CA LEU A 161 1.10 -0.31 0.29
C LEU A 161 -0.12 -0.24 -0.63
N CYS A 162 -1.09 0.62 -0.28
CA CYS A 162 -2.35 0.75 -1.00
C CYS A 162 -2.47 2.17 -1.58
N ASP A 163 -2.44 2.29 -2.91
CA ASP A 163 -2.66 3.56 -3.61
C ASP A 163 -4.11 3.65 -4.08
N GLU A 164 -4.91 4.51 -3.42
CA GLU A 164 -6.34 4.75 -3.67
C GLU A 164 -7.15 3.44 -3.80
N PRO A 165 -7.10 2.52 -2.83
CA PRO A 165 -7.63 1.15 -2.98
C PRO A 165 -9.14 1.07 -3.19
N THR A 166 -9.86 2.17 -2.96
CA THR A 166 -11.32 2.29 -3.13
C THR A 166 -11.74 3.28 -4.20
N GLY A 167 -10.78 3.93 -4.88
CA GLY A 167 -11.04 5.05 -5.78
C GLY A 167 -11.87 4.71 -7.04
N ALA A 168 -11.97 3.42 -7.39
CA ALA A 168 -12.76 2.94 -8.53
C ALA A 168 -14.00 2.13 -8.10
N LEU A 169 -14.37 2.15 -6.80
CA LEU A 169 -15.43 1.32 -6.24
C LEU A 169 -16.59 2.17 -5.73
N ASP A 170 -17.77 1.55 -5.71
CA ASP A 170 -18.93 2.11 -5.00
C ASP A 170 -18.72 2.08 -3.47
N TYR A 171 -19.56 2.82 -2.76
CA TYR A 171 -19.49 2.97 -1.31
C TYR A 171 -19.47 1.64 -0.55
N VAL A 172 -20.41 0.73 -0.85
CA VAL A 172 -20.57 -0.53 -0.10
C VAL A 172 -19.36 -1.42 -0.33
N THR A 173 -18.95 -1.55 -1.58
CA THR A 173 -17.77 -2.34 -1.97
C THR A 173 -16.49 -1.73 -1.40
N GLY A 174 -16.36 -0.41 -1.45
CA GLY A 174 -15.21 0.30 -0.87
C GLY A 174 -15.09 0.06 0.63
N LYS A 175 -16.21 0.08 1.37
CA LYS A 175 -16.24 -0.23 2.81
C LYS A 175 -15.77 -1.67 3.10
N GLN A 176 -16.17 -2.64 2.28
CA GLN A 176 -15.70 -4.03 2.40
C GLN A 176 -14.18 -4.16 2.17
N ILE A 177 -13.63 -3.43 1.20
CA ILE A 177 -12.19 -3.42 0.95
C ILE A 177 -11.43 -2.80 2.12
N LEU A 178 -11.90 -1.68 2.67
CA LEU A 178 -11.25 -1.05 3.83
C LEU A 178 -11.35 -1.94 5.08
N GLN A 179 -12.46 -2.67 5.27
CA GLN A 179 -12.58 -3.65 6.35
C GLN A 179 -11.54 -4.76 6.20
N LEU A 180 -11.37 -5.28 4.99
CA LEU A 180 -10.36 -6.31 4.71
C LEU A 180 -8.95 -5.81 5.01
N LEU A 181 -8.61 -4.57 4.64
CA LEU A 181 -7.30 -3.97 4.93
C LEU A 181 -7.11 -3.74 6.44
N GLN A 182 -8.15 -3.27 7.15
CA GLN A 182 -8.10 -3.10 8.60
C GLN A 182 -7.94 -4.45 9.31
N ASP A 183 -8.68 -5.47 8.89
CA ASP A 183 -8.57 -6.83 9.45
C ASP A 183 -7.17 -7.42 9.19
N THR A 184 -6.61 -7.24 8.01
CA THR A 184 -5.24 -7.65 7.67
C THR A 184 -4.22 -7.01 8.62
N CYS A 185 -4.36 -5.72 8.88
CA CYS A 185 -3.49 -5.04 9.85
C CYS A 185 -3.66 -5.60 11.26
N ARG A 186 -4.91 -5.73 11.74
CA ARG A 186 -5.21 -6.07 13.14
C ARG A 186 -4.98 -7.55 13.46
N ARG A 187 -5.30 -8.46 12.53
CA ARG A 187 -5.24 -9.92 12.78
C ARG A 187 -3.91 -10.52 12.37
N ASP A 188 -3.38 -10.07 11.21
CA ASP A 188 -2.16 -10.64 10.65
C ASP A 188 -0.89 -9.86 11.07
N GLY A 189 -1.06 -8.70 11.74
CA GLY A 189 0.04 -7.85 12.20
C GLY A 189 0.84 -7.17 11.08
N ILE A 190 0.29 -7.15 9.87
CA ILE A 190 0.91 -6.51 8.71
C ILE A 190 0.77 -4.99 8.84
N THR A 191 1.84 -4.24 8.65
CA THR A 191 1.77 -2.78 8.57
C THR A 191 1.07 -2.38 7.27
N VAL A 192 0.05 -1.52 7.35
CA VAL A 192 -0.74 -1.10 6.18
C VAL A 192 -0.62 0.40 6.00
N ILE A 193 -0.25 0.85 4.80
CA ILE A 193 -0.29 2.27 4.44
C ILE A 193 -1.30 2.46 3.30
N ILE A 194 -2.29 3.30 3.54
CA ILE A 194 -3.30 3.67 2.56
C ILE A 194 -3.08 5.12 2.13
N ILE A 195 -2.83 5.33 0.85
CA ILE A 195 -2.86 6.66 0.25
C ILE A 195 -4.25 6.93 -0.26
N THR A 196 -4.79 8.11 0.08
CA THR A 196 -6.10 8.54 -0.41
C THR A 196 -6.26 10.06 -0.34
N HIS A 197 -7.23 10.56 -1.08
CA HIS A 197 -7.75 11.91 -0.93
C HIS A 197 -9.06 11.95 -0.12
N ASN A 198 -9.63 10.79 0.21
CA ASN A 198 -10.85 10.67 1.01
C ASN A 198 -10.53 10.80 2.50
N SER A 199 -10.92 11.95 3.09
CA SER A 199 -10.71 12.21 4.51
C SER A 199 -11.66 11.44 5.44
N ALA A 200 -12.74 10.87 4.93
CA ALA A 200 -13.73 10.18 5.75
C ALA A 200 -13.18 8.89 6.38
N ILE A 201 -12.15 8.27 5.76
CA ILE A 201 -11.52 7.06 6.32
C ILE A 201 -10.49 7.34 7.43
N VAL A 202 -10.15 8.59 7.67
CA VAL A 202 -9.15 8.99 8.69
C VAL A 202 -9.41 8.37 10.07
N PRO A 203 -10.66 8.28 10.58
CA PRO A 203 -10.91 7.73 11.90
C PRO A 203 -10.51 6.26 12.07
N MET A 204 -10.37 5.46 10.99
CA MET A 204 -9.94 4.05 11.08
C MET A 204 -8.43 3.87 11.28
N ALA A 205 -7.64 4.91 11.01
CA ALA A 205 -6.19 4.85 11.04
C ALA A 205 -5.63 5.02 12.46
N ASP A 206 -4.52 4.35 12.75
CA ASP A 206 -3.70 4.61 13.94
C ASP A 206 -2.94 5.92 13.78
N LYS A 207 -2.48 6.19 12.57
CA LYS A 207 -1.70 7.38 12.23
C LYS A 207 -2.18 8.01 10.94
N VAL A 208 -2.29 9.32 10.94
CA VAL A 208 -2.65 10.11 9.76
C VAL A 208 -1.50 11.04 9.43
N ILE A 209 -1.05 10.99 8.18
CA ILE A 209 0.06 11.80 7.66
C ILE A 209 -0.49 12.67 6.54
N ARG A 210 -0.49 14.00 6.74
CA ARG A 210 -1.05 14.94 5.78
C ARG A 210 0.03 15.53 4.88
N PHE A 211 -0.11 15.27 3.58
CA PHE A 211 0.78 15.78 2.54
C PHE A 211 0.22 17.02 1.87
N LYS A 212 1.11 17.99 1.63
CA LYS A 212 0.82 19.17 0.82
C LYS A 212 2.10 19.62 0.11
N SER A 213 2.07 19.69 -1.23
CA SER A 213 3.20 20.18 -2.07
C SER A 213 4.55 19.53 -1.71
N GLY A 214 4.58 18.20 -1.65
CA GLY A 214 5.78 17.41 -1.37
C GLY A 214 6.26 17.42 0.08
N LYS A 215 5.48 17.98 1.02
CA LYS A 215 5.82 18.04 2.45
C LYS A 215 4.78 17.36 3.32
N VAL A 216 5.21 16.81 4.44
CA VAL A 216 4.31 16.48 5.55
C VAL A 216 4.02 17.76 6.33
N VAL A 217 2.75 18.17 6.36
CA VAL A 217 2.31 19.38 7.05
C VAL A 217 1.67 19.11 8.40
N ASP A 218 1.22 17.89 8.62
CA ASP A 218 0.64 17.44 9.89
C ASP A 218 0.78 15.94 10.03
N MET A 219 0.93 15.47 11.27
CA MET A 219 0.97 14.05 11.63
C MET A 219 0.22 13.85 12.93
N THR A 220 -0.87 13.11 12.87
CA THR A 220 -1.75 12.85 14.03
C THR A 220 -1.77 11.37 14.36
N VAL A 221 -1.60 11.03 15.64
CA VAL A 221 -1.77 9.68 16.17
C VAL A 221 -3.18 9.57 16.76
N ASN A 222 -3.91 8.55 16.36
CA ASN A 222 -5.24 8.25 16.88
C ASN A 222 -5.16 7.17 17.96
N ALA A 223 -5.44 7.54 19.19
CA ALA A 223 -5.37 6.64 20.33
C ALA A 223 -6.49 5.57 20.34
N LYS A 224 -7.58 5.78 19.59
CA LYS A 224 -8.72 4.86 19.49
C LYS A 224 -9.23 4.81 18.05
N PRO A 225 -8.55 4.08 17.16
CA PRO A 225 -9.03 3.91 15.80
C PRO A 225 -10.41 3.23 15.78
N MET A 226 -11.31 3.80 14.99
CA MET A 226 -12.66 3.26 14.83
C MET A 226 -12.66 2.05 13.89
N SER A 227 -13.63 1.15 14.09
CA SER A 227 -13.92 0.17 13.04
C SER A 227 -14.48 0.88 11.81
N ILE A 228 -14.06 0.45 10.62
CA ILE A 228 -14.61 0.98 9.38
C ILE A 228 -16.14 0.75 9.29
N ALA A 229 -16.66 -0.26 10.00
CA ALA A 229 -18.09 -0.51 10.09
C ALA A 229 -18.88 0.68 10.67
N GLU A 230 -18.26 1.46 11.55
CA GLU A 230 -18.84 2.60 12.26
C GLU A 230 -18.65 3.93 11.50
N ILE A 231 -17.87 3.94 10.42
CA ILE A 231 -17.56 5.13 9.63
C ILE A 231 -18.53 5.24 8.45
N GLU A 232 -19.09 6.44 8.26
CA GLU A 232 -19.87 6.84 7.08
C GLU A 232 -19.05 7.86 6.26
N TRP A 233 -19.02 7.71 4.92
CA TRP A 233 -18.37 8.65 4.00
C TRP A 233 -19.14 8.85 2.71
#